data_01e833d26ead18d31656d4b74cf50f26
#
_entry.id   01e833d26ead18d31656d4b74cf50f26
#
_cell.length_a   1.000
_cell.length_b   1.000
_cell.length_c   1.000
_cell.angle_alpha   90.00
_cell.angle_beta   90.00
_cell.angle_gamma   90.00
#
_symmetry.space_group_name_H-M   'P 1'
#
loop_
_entity.id
_entity.type
_entity.pdbx_description
1 polymer ?
#
loop_
_entity_poly.entity_id
_entity_poly.type
_entity_poly.pdbx_seq_one_letter_code
_entity_poly.pdbx_strand_id
1 'polypeptide(L)'
;MRMRKSKAATSDVADPEPEAAPEAPRPDSVRTSLEALDGDRVKMTVSVDEAEFEQAVDRAFRKLAHEVRLPGFRPGKAPRRLLESRLGTTAGRHEAIQDAVPEYYRKALIEQAVDAIDSPSLKITSGEEAGDLVFDAVVPIRPQVSVSGYASLSVEVPAPTASDADIATQVDALRRQHGTLEVVERAVEDGDQVTIDIEGSHDDEPVEGLTTNDYLYEVGTGAVVAEIDENLRGASVGDTLEFDADHPQDEGSLHLRIVVKEVQMLVLPEADDAFASEASEFDTIDELVDDLRTRIDSMKRAQAAVMAREHVARAVAGLVADELPAVLIESAIDDRIRDMAMRMAQQGIDFARWMEASGQDTEAMREGFRTEAELSARADLGLRGVAFAEGIEAEEADVDAHLSLMATQAGQPDTDLDELREGMASAGHLLELLADLRKQAAMDWLFERVGFVDEEGNEIDRDDLRPPEPEVVIPGEEPEPVDVADAVDPDPEHDPEHDPEHDPEHDPEHDPEHEQESSP
;
A
#
# COMPACT_ATOMS: atom_id res chain seq x y z
N MET A 1 26.69 -80.38 -52.45
CA MET A 1 28.04 -80.27 -53.05
C MET A 1 28.68 -78.90 -52.71
N ARG A 2 29.75 -79.01 -51.97
CA ARG A 2 30.73 -77.95 -51.61
C ARG A 2 30.30 -76.60 -51.01
N MET A 3 30.59 -76.51 -49.72
CA MET A 3 30.83 -75.36 -48.89
C MET A 3 31.81 -74.33 -49.46
N ARG A 4 31.59 -73.05 -49.25
CA ARG A 4 32.70 -72.09 -49.08
C ARG A 4 32.38 -71.18 -47.90
N LYS A 5 33.20 -71.31 -46.86
CA LYS A 5 33.28 -70.38 -45.69
C LYS A 5 33.81 -69.05 -46.13
N SER A 6 33.21 -67.96 -45.74
CA SER A 6 33.80 -66.63 -45.75
C SER A 6 33.94 -66.12 -44.35
N LYS A 7 35.11 -65.67 -43.99
CA LYS A 7 35.61 -65.18 -42.72
C LYS A 7 35.01 -63.79 -42.43
N ALA A 8 34.36 -63.66 -41.27
CA ALA A 8 33.97 -62.36 -40.71
C ALA A 8 35.21 -61.70 -40.05
N ALA A 9 35.49 -60.44 -40.42
CA ALA A 9 36.43 -59.59 -39.71
C ALA A 9 35.66 -58.89 -38.60
N THR A 10 36.06 -59.09 -37.37
CA THR A 10 35.68 -58.34 -36.18
C THR A 10 36.41 -57.01 -36.20
N SER A 11 35.70 -55.91 -36.33
CA SER A 11 36.17 -54.58 -35.98
C SER A 11 35.74 -54.28 -34.55
N ASP A 12 36.70 -54.22 -33.66
CA ASP A 12 36.57 -53.66 -32.31
C ASP A 12 36.21 -52.17 -32.45
N VAL A 13 34.95 -51.85 -32.12
CA VAL A 13 34.54 -50.48 -31.84
C VAL A 13 34.46 -50.44 -30.32
N ALA A 14 35.42 -49.73 -29.72
CA ALA A 14 35.36 -49.39 -28.30
C ALA A 14 34.13 -48.53 -28.05
N ASP A 15 33.24 -49.00 -27.15
CA ASP A 15 32.15 -48.20 -26.57
C ASP A 15 32.76 -46.97 -25.85
N PRO A 16 32.21 -45.76 -26.06
CA PRO A 16 32.59 -44.65 -25.24
C PRO A 16 32.13 -44.92 -23.79
N GLU A 17 33.06 -44.78 -22.84
CA GLU A 17 32.74 -44.74 -21.41
C GLU A 17 31.62 -43.71 -21.17
N PRO A 18 30.61 -44.04 -20.35
CA PRO A 18 29.56 -43.09 -19.99
C PRO A 18 30.21 -41.90 -19.26
N GLU A 19 30.07 -40.70 -19.85
CA GLU A 19 30.35 -39.45 -19.17
C GLU A 19 29.64 -39.47 -17.83
N ALA A 20 30.39 -39.38 -16.74
CA ALA A 20 29.85 -39.35 -15.40
C ALA A 20 28.85 -38.17 -15.30
N ALA A 21 27.60 -38.48 -15.03
CA ALA A 21 26.60 -37.47 -14.68
C ALA A 21 27.17 -36.62 -13.54
N PRO A 22 26.88 -35.29 -13.50
CA PRO A 22 27.32 -34.46 -12.41
C PRO A 22 26.79 -35.07 -11.09
N GLU A 23 27.71 -35.40 -10.19
CA GLU A 23 27.39 -35.87 -8.85
C GLU A 23 26.48 -34.83 -8.18
N ALA A 24 25.30 -35.23 -7.71
CA ALA A 24 24.42 -34.38 -6.92
C ALA A 24 25.20 -33.82 -5.72
N PRO A 25 25.00 -32.56 -5.34
CA PRO A 25 25.72 -31.95 -4.24
C PRO A 25 25.60 -32.81 -2.97
N ARG A 26 26.73 -33.09 -2.34
CA ARG A 26 26.77 -33.83 -1.09
C ARG A 26 26.10 -32.98 0.00
N PRO A 27 25.25 -33.53 0.88
CA PRO A 27 24.49 -32.74 1.85
C PRO A 27 25.30 -31.93 2.89
N ASP A 28 26.62 -32.02 2.90
CA ASP A 28 27.53 -31.34 3.84
C ASP A 28 28.60 -30.47 3.15
N SER A 29 28.42 -30.09 1.88
CA SER A 29 29.44 -29.29 1.13
C SER A 29 29.57 -27.86 1.63
N VAL A 30 28.56 -27.32 2.31
CA VAL A 30 28.55 -26.00 2.95
C VAL A 30 28.19 -26.18 4.42
N ARG A 31 29.03 -25.69 5.32
CA ARG A 31 28.80 -25.74 6.77
C ARG A 31 28.75 -24.34 7.33
N THR A 32 27.72 -24.06 8.14
CA THR A 32 27.51 -22.76 8.77
C THR A 32 27.53 -22.92 10.29
N SER A 33 28.22 -22.01 10.99
CA SER A 33 28.17 -21.87 12.44
C SER A 33 27.88 -20.45 12.84
N LEU A 34 27.08 -20.28 13.92
CA LEU A 34 26.68 -18.98 14.45
C LEU A 34 27.31 -18.76 15.83
N GLU A 35 27.78 -17.56 16.06
CA GLU A 35 28.29 -17.07 17.35
C GLU A 35 27.62 -15.71 17.62
N ALA A 36 26.89 -15.59 18.75
CA ALA A 36 26.29 -14.35 19.17
C ALA A 36 27.38 -13.36 19.63
N LEU A 37 27.24 -12.10 19.19
CA LEU A 37 28.13 -11.01 19.59
C LEU A 37 27.31 -9.95 20.35
N ASP A 38 28.02 -9.08 21.10
CA ASP A 38 27.38 -7.96 21.78
C ASP A 38 26.76 -6.97 20.76
N GLY A 39 25.63 -6.34 21.15
CA GLY A 39 24.97 -5.29 20.37
C GLY A 39 24.21 -5.81 19.16
N ASP A 40 23.37 -6.81 19.38
CA ASP A 40 22.45 -7.38 18.36
C ASP A 40 23.17 -7.74 17.05
N ARG A 41 24.28 -8.45 17.16
CA ARG A 41 25.07 -8.93 16.03
C ARG A 41 25.36 -10.41 16.16
N VAL A 42 25.43 -11.07 15.02
CA VAL A 42 25.85 -12.48 14.92
C VAL A 42 27.10 -12.55 14.05
N LYS A 43 28.05 -13.35 14.47
CA LYS A 43 29.12 -13.78 13.58
C LYS A 43 28.74 -15.13 12.97
N MET A 44 28.61 -15.15 11.68
CA MET A 44 28.37 -16.35 10.89
C MET A 44 29.67 -16.78 10.23
N THR A 45 30.14 -17.99 10.53
CA THR A 45 31.29 -18.57 9.85
C THR A 45 30.79 -19.60 8.86
N VAL A 46 31.04 -19.37 7.57
CA VAL A 46 30.65 -20.24 6.48
C VAL A 46 31.88 -20.93 5.91
N SER A 47 31.84 -22.27 5.84
CA SER A 47 32.91 -23.12 5.30
C SER A 47 32.36 -23.90 4.11
N VAL A 48 32.96 -23.71 2.93
CA VAL A 48 32.60 -24.37 1.66
C VAL A 48 33.72 -25.29 1.28
N ASP A 49 33.42 -26.59 1.12
CA ASP A 49 34.41 -27.59 0.72
C ASP A 49 35.04 -27.22 -0.64
N GLU A 50 36.35 -27.51 -0.81
CA GLU A 50 37.10 -27.19 -2.03
C GLU A 50 36.44 -27.73 -3.29
N ALA A 51 35.83 -28.93 -3.25
CA ALA A 51 35.19 -29.54 -4.40
C ALA A 51 33.94 -28.77 -4.86
N GLU A 52 33.17 -28.18 -3.93
CA GLU A 52 32.03 -27.33 -4.22
C GLU A 52 32.50 -25.97 -4.72
N PHE A 53 33.46 -25.36 -4.04
CA PHE A 53 33.99 -24.05 -4.43
C PHE A 53 34.68 -24.08 -5.81
N GLU A 54 35.28 -25.22 -6.19
CA GLU A 54 35.94 -25.38 -7.50
C GLU A 54 34.96 -25.23 -8.68
N GLN A 55 33.66 -25.55 -8.47
CA GLN A 55 32.63 -25.29 -9.47
C GLN A 55 32.43 -23.77 -9.69
N ALA A 56 32.50 -22.97 -8.63
CA ALA A 56 32.46 -21.50 -8.74
C ALA A 56 33.73 -20.97 -9.44
N VAL A 57 34.89 -21.53 -9.12
CA VAL A 57 36.15 -21.18 -9.79
C VAL A 57 36.10 -21.52 -11.29
N ASP A 58 35.51 -22.63 -11.68
CA ASP A 58 35.31 -22.96 -13.08
C ASP A 58 34.37 -21.98 -13.80
N ARG A 59 33.30 -21.53 -13.11
CA ARG A 59 32.40 -20.48 -13.66
C ARG A 59 33.16 -19.16 -13.84
N ALA A 60 33.95 -18.76 -12.84
CA ALA A 60 34.77 -17.56 -12.89
C ALA A 60 35.79 -17.57 -14.04
N PHE A 61 36.48 -18.69 -14.26
CA PHE A 61 37.39 -18.82 -15.42
C PHE A 61 36.63 -18.75 -16.75
N ARG A 62 35.40 -19.25 -16.85
CA ARG A 62 34.58 -19.07 -18.07
C ARG A 62 34.24 -17.59 -18.30
N LYS A 63 33.92 -16.83 -17.24
CA LYS A 63 33.67 -15.38 -17.29
C LYS A 63 34.93 -14.65 -17.74
N LEU A 64 36.08 -14.90 -17.11
CA LEU A 64 37.37 -14.32 -17.45
C LEU A 64 37.80 -14.67 -18.91
N ALA A 65 37.43 -15.86 -19.43
CA ALA A 65 37.71 -16.23 -20.83
C ALA A 65 37.00 -15.31 -21.84
N HIS A 66 35.88 -14.70 -21.47
CA HIS A 66 35.18 -13.73 -22.32
C HIS A 66 35.79 -12.33 -22.24
N GLU A 67 36.31 -11.94 -21.08
CA GLU A 67 36.87 -10.61 -20.83
C GLU A 67 38.30 -10.47 -21.31
N VAL A 68 39.11 -11.52 -21.16
CA VAL A 68 40.54 -11.50 -21.50
C VAL A 68 40.77 -11.91 -22.96
N ARG A 69 41.38 -11.02 -23.75
CA ARG A 69 41.76 -11.32 -25.13
C ARG A 69 43.07 -12.11 -25.15
N LEU A 70 42.99 -13.38 -25.51
CA LEU A 70 44.17 -14.24 -25.72
C LEU A 70 44.46 -14.40 -27.20
N PRO A 71 45.72 -14.14 -27.66
CA PRO A 71 46.10 -14.35 -29.03
C PRO A 71 45.89 -15.81 -29.48
N GLY A 72 45.17 -16.01 -30.59
CA GLY A 72 44.88 -17.34 -31.13
C GLY A 72 43.56 -17.97 -30.66
N PHE A 73 42.81 -17.31 -29.77
CA PHE A 73 41.52 -17.80 -29.31
C PHE A 73 40.43 -16.74 -29.48
N ARG A 74 39.25 -17.20 -29.88
CA ARG A 74 38.04 -16.37 -29.85
C ARG A 74 37.63 -16.13 -28.39
N PRO A 75 37.12 -14.93 -28.00
CA PRO A 75 36.61 -14.67 -26.66
C PRO A 75 35.68 -15.78 -26.18
N GLY A 76 35.86 -16.25 -24.94
CA GLY A 76 35.09 -17.35 -24.34
C GLY A 76 35.49 -18.77 -24.74
N LYS A 77 36.53 -18.96 -25.59
CA LYS A 77 36.98 -20.29 -26.05
C LYS A 77 38.38 -20.67 -25.59
N ALA A 78 39.01 -19.88 -24.75
CA ALA A 78 40.30 -20.18 -24.15
C ALA A 78 40.16 -21.29 -23.08
N PRO A 79 40.99 -22.37 -23.14
CA PRO A 79 40.97 -23.40 -22.09
C PRO A 79 41.45 -22.83 -20.73
N ARG A 80 40.85 -23.32 -19.63
CA ARG A 80 41.18 -22.90 -18.25
C ARG A 80 42.67 -22.93 -17.97
N ARG A 81 43.38 -23.99 -18.32
CA ARG A 81 44.84 -24.13 -18.13
C ARG A 81 45.64 -22.99 -18.75
N LEU A 82 45.19 -22.46 -19.86
CA LEU A 82 45.87 -21.35 -20.52
C LEU A 82 45.63 -20.02 -19.82
N LEU A 83 44.40 -19.83 -19.30
CA LEU A 83 44.05 -18.68 -18.48
C LEU A 83 44.83 -18.67 -17.15
N GLU A 84 44.92 -19.83 -16.46
CA GLU A 84 45.72 -20.02 -15.26
C GLU A 84 47.20 -19.73 -15.48
N SER A 85 47.75 -20.21 -16.62
CA SER A 85 49.16 -19.94 -16.96
C SER A 85 49.46 -18.46 -17.21
N ARG A 86 48.46 -17.67 -17.60
CA ARG A 86 48.64 -16.26 -17.96
C ARG A 86 48.22 -15.28 -16.85
N LEU A 87 47.17 -15.58 -16.12
CA LEU A 87 46.59 -14.75 -15.07
C LEU A 87 47.03 -15.17 -13.67
N GLY A 88 47.56 -16.39 -13.55
CA GLY A 88 47.78 -17.05 -12.26
C GLY A 88 46.62 -17.92 -11.82
N THR A 89 46.89 -18.91 -11.00
CA THR A 89 45.84 -19.80 -10.43
C THR A 89 44.92 -19.08 -9.48
N THR A 90 45.39 -18.04 -8.81
CA THR A 90 44.67 -17.23 -7.84
C THR A 90 43.65 -16.29 -8.49
N ALA A 91 43.85 -15.87 -9.76
CA ALA A 91 42.92 -14.93 -10.41
C ALA A 91 41.50 -15.48 -10.53
N GLY A 92 41.35 -16.76 -10.90
CA GLY A 92 40.03 -17.41 -10.95
C GLY A 92 39.40 -17.58 -9.58
N ARG A 93 40.19 -17.84 -8.53
CA ARG A 93 39.68 -17.95 -7.15
C ARG A 93 39.22 -16.60 -6.62
N HIS A 94 39.96 -15.51 -6.87
CA HIS A 94 39.55 -14.17 -6.48
C HIS A 94 38.22 -13.76 -7.15
N GLU A 95 38.08 -14.00 -8.46
CA GLU A 95 36.83 -13.73 -9.17
C GLU A 95 35.69 -14.59 -8.63
N ALA A 96 35.96 -15.89 -8.37
CA ALA A 96 34.98 -16.81 -7.79
C ALA A 96 34.55 -16.37 -6.39
N ILE A 97 35.44 -15.85 -5.55
CA ILE A 97 35.12 -15.33 -4.22
C ILE A 97 34.16 -14.14 -4.37
N GLN A 98 34.44 -13.19 -5.26
CA GLN A 98 33.58 -12.04 -5.46
C GLN A 98 32.16 -12.42 -5.92
N ASP A 99 32.03 -13.39 -6.81
CA ASP A 99 30.76 -13.82 -7.34
C ASP A 99 30.00 -14.78 -6.39
N ALA A 100 30.69 -15.70 -5.71
CA ALA A 100 30.08 -16.81 -4.99
C ALA A 100 29.85 -16.53 -3.48
N VAL A 101 30.68 -15.70 -2.82
CA VAL A 101 30.52 -15.39 -1.39
C VAL A 101 29.15 -14.79 -1.08
N PRO A 102 28.61 -13.83 -1.87
CA PRO A 102 27.25 -13.32 -1.64
C PRO A 102 26.17 -14.40 -1.76
N GLU A 103 26.34 -15.38 -2.66
CA GLU A 103 25.40 -16.49 -2.80
C GLU A 103 25.46 -17.45 -1.61
N TYR A 104 26.67 -17.84 -1.18
CA TYR A 104 26.84 -18.69 0.01
C TYR A 104 26.36 -18.01 1.28
N TYR A 105 26.61 -16.72 1.43
CA TYR A 105 26.12 -15.92 2.56
C TYR A 105 24.58 -15.91 2.60
N ARG A 106 23.90 -15.63 1.47
CA ARG A 106 22.43 -15.64 1.41
C ARG A 106 21.86 -17.01 1.77
N LYS A 107 22.43 -18.09 1.23
CA LYS A 107 22.01 -19.46 1.58
C LYS A 107 22.18 -19.73 3.07
N ALA A 108 23.30 -19.31 3.66
CA ALA A 108 23.58 -19.48 5.08
C ALA A 108 22.60 -18.69 5.97
N LEU A 109 22.20 -17.45 5.59
CA LEU A 109 21.16 -16.69 6.28
C LEU A 109 19.83 -17.42 6.32
N ILE A 110 19.40 -17.95 5.16
CA ILE A 110 18.14 -18.69 5.02
C ILE A 110 18.18 -19.97 5.85
N GLU A 111 19.25 -20.76 5.73
CA GLU A 111 19.40 -22.03 6.44
C GLU A 111 19.39 -21.86 7.97
N GLN A 112 19.99 -20.77 8.45
CA GLN A 112 20.08 -20.47 9.89
C GLN A 112 18.95 -19.57 10.39
N ALA A 113 17.99 -19.22 9.54
CA ALA A 113 16.86 -18.32 9.84
C ALA A 113 17.31 -17.01 10.53
N VAL A 114 18.39 -16.40 10.05
CA VAL A 114 18.94 -15.16 10.63
C VAL A 114 18.22 -13.95 10.01
N ASP A 115 17.55 -13.14 10.84
CA ASP A 115 16.89 -11.88 10.45
C ASP A 115 17.93 -10.75 10.42
N ALA A 116 18.65 -10.64 9.31
CA ALA A 116 19.66 -9.62 9.08
C ALA A 116 19.01 -8.28 8.71
N ILE A 117 19.39 -7.20 9.40
CA ILE A 117 18.84 -5.85 9.17
C ILE A 117 19.77 -4.94 8.39
N ASP A 118 21.03 -5.34 8.14
CA ASP A 118 22.00 -4.55 7.41
C ASP A 118 23.00 -5.46 6.68
N SER A 119 23.81 -4.85 5.82
CA SER A 119 24.85 -5.52 5.07
C SER A 119 25.93 -6.10 6.00
N PRO A 120 26.40 -7.34 5.74
CA PRO A 120 27.42 -7.97 6.56
C PRO A 120 28.80 -7.34 6.38
N SER A 121 29.61 -7.34 7.43
CA SER A 121 31.05 -7.17 7.32
C SER A 121 31.69 -8.53 7.02
N LEU A 122 32.15 -8.71 5.77
CA LEU A 122 32.72 -9.97 5.28
C LEU A 122 34.25 -9.99 5.44
N LYS A 123 34.78 -11.13 5.92
CA LYS A 123 36.22 -11.38 6.02
C LYS A 123 36.52 -12.79 5.56
N ILE A 124 37.30 -12.93 4.48
CA ILE A 124 37.82 -14.22 4.06
C ILE A 124 38.91 -14.67 5.06
N THR A 125 38.79 -15.87 5.60
CA THR A 125 39.73 -16.45 6.57
C THR A 125 40.60 -17.54 5.95
N SER A 126 40.12 -18.23 4.93
CA SER A 126 40.92 -19.19 4.14
C SER A 126 40.33 -19.40 2.73
N GLY A 127 41.09 -20.06 1.84
CA GLY A 127 40.65 -20.44 0.52
C GLY A 127 40.99 -19.46 -0.61
N GLU A 128 41.70 -18.37 -0.33
CA GLU A 128 42.11 -17.42 -1.38
C GLU A 128 43.13 -18.05 -2.36
N GLU A 129 44.02 -18.91 -1.89
CA GLU A 129 45.03 -19.55 -2.75
C GLU A 129 44.68 -21.01 -3.06
N ALA A 130 44.25 -21.81 -2.09
CA ALA A 130 43.92 -23.23 -2.22
C ALA A 130 43.08 -23.72 -1.04
N GLY A 131 42.44 -24.88 -1.20
CA GLY A 131 41.67 -25.56 -0.14
C GLY A 131 40.25 -24.99 0.00
N ASP A 132 39.63 -25.33 1.11
CA ASP A 132 38.27 -24.90 1.47
C ASP A 132 38.17 -23.38 1.56
N LEU A 133 37.06 -22.81 1.02
CA LEU A 133 36.73 -21.42 1.21
C LEU A 133 36.07 -21.24 2.58
N VAL A 134 36.68 -20.42 3.45
CA VAL A 134 36.10 -20.07 4.74
C VAL A 134 36.02 -18.56 4.87
N PHE A 135 34.86 -18.05 5.23
CA PHE A 135 34.69 -16.63 5.50
C PHE A 135 33.83 -16.41 6.75
N ASP A 136 34.12 -15.31 7.43
CA ASP A 136 33.33 -14.80 8.52
C ASP A 136 32.47 -13.63 8.02
N ALA A 137 31.19 -13.65 8.37
CA ALA A 137 30.25 -12.56 8.16
C ALA A 137 29.77 -12.06 9.53
N VAL A 138 30.07 -10.82 9.87
CA VAL A 138 29.49 -10.17 11.06
C VAL A 138 28.25 -9.39 10.59
N VAL A 139 27.10 -9.79 11.09
CA VAL A 139 25.79 -9.37 10.62
C VAL A 139 25.03 -8.71 11.76
N PRO A 140 24.57 -7.46 11.62
CA PRO A 140 23.56 -6.89 12.50
C PRO A 140 22.24 -7.65 12.33
N ILE A 141 21.64 -8.05 13.44
CA ILE A 141 20.36 -8.76 13.44
C ILE A 141 19.29 -7.91 14.12
N ARG A 142 18.03 -8.22 13.83
CA ARG A 142 16.92 -7.54 14.48
C ARG A 142 16.93 -7.82 15.98
N PRO A 143 16.87 -6.77 16.86
CA PRO A 143 16.85 -6.95 18.30
C PRO A 143 15.59 -7.72 18.75
N GLN A 144 15.76 -8.60 19.70
CA GLN A 144 14.66 -9.26 20.37
C GLN A 144 14.29 -8.47 21.62
N VAL A 145 13.24 -7.65 21.54
CA VAL A 145 12.79 -6.82 22.66
C VAL A 145 11.89 -7.61 23.61
N SER A 146 11.99 -7.28 24.91
CA SER A 146 11.08 -7.81 25.92
C SER A 146 10.02 -6.77 26.23
N VAL A 147 8.77 -7.08 25.91
CA VAL A 147 7.63 -6.20 26.16
C VAL A 147 6.86 -6.71 27.38
N SER A 148 6.49 -5.81 28.28
CA SER A 148 5.70 -6.15 29.48
C SER A 148 4.50 -5.21 29.62
N GLY A 149 3.40 -5.69 30.22
CA GLY A 149 2.21 -4.88 30.46
C GLY A 149 1.20 -4.82 29.31
N TYR A 150 1.48 -5.44 28.19
CA TYR A 150 0.59 -5.43 27.00
C TYR A 150 -0.77 -6.08 27.26
N ALA A 151 -0.88 -7.05 28.18
CA ALA A 151 -2.16 -7.72 28.51
C ALA A 151 -3.14 -6.82 29.29
N SER A 152 -2.71 -5.66 29.78
CA SER A 152 -3.54 -4.71 30.54
C SER A 152 -3.66 -3.35 29.85
N LEU A 153 -3.38 -3.28 28.55
CA LEU A 153 -3.55 -2.07 27.76
C LEU A 153 -5.03 -1.68 27.69
N SER A 154 -5.29 -0.38 27.78
CA SER A 154 -6.56 0.25 27.43
C SER A 154 -6.27 1.31 26.37
N VAL A 155 -7.02 1.27 25.30
CA VAL A 155 -6.78 2.07 24.10
C VAL A 155 -8.01 2.90 23.80
N GLU A 156 -7.82 4.20 23.63
CA GLU A 156 -8.87 5.12 23.24
C GLU A 156 -9.08 5.06 21.73
N VAL A 157 -10.34 4.92 21.31
CA VAL A 157 -10.74 4.89 19.90
C VAL A 157 -12.02 5.71 19.70
N PRO A 158 -12.28 6.25 18.51
CA PRO A 158 -13.53 6.96 18.24
C PRO A 158 -14.74 6.06 18.49
N ALA A 159 -15.84 6.66 18.97
CA ALA A 159 -17.09 5.94 19.18
C ALA A 159 -17.57 5.29 17.86
N PRO A 160 -17.87 3.97 17.85
CA PRO A 160 -18.27 3.24 16.65
C PRO A 160 -19.74 3.46 16.25
N THR A 161 -20.49 4.19 17.06
CA THR A 161 -21.93 4.44 16.85
C THR A 161 -22.22 5.91 16.57
N ALA A 162 -23.29 6.16 15.81
CA ALA A 162 -23.78 7.49 15.53
C ALA A 162 -24.40 8.13 16.79
N SER A 163 -23.98 9.34 17.11
CA SER A 163 -24.65 10.17 18.10
C SER A 163 -25.87 10.86 17.49
N ASP A 164 -26.79 11.32 18.32
CA ASP A 164 -27.93 12.13 17.86
C ASP A 164 -27.47 13.45 17.22
N ALA A 165 -26.31 13.98 17.62
CA ALA A 165 -25.68 15.14 16.98
C ALA A 165 -25.19 14.85 15.55
N ASP A 166 -24.62 13.67 15.31
CA ASP A 166 -24.21 13.26 13.96
C ASP A 166 -25.41 13.16 13.03
N ILE A 167 -26.50 12.54 13.52
CA ILE A 167 -27.76 12.43 12.78
C ILE A 167 -28.34 13.81 12.47
N ALA A 168 -28.43 14.68 13.47
CA ALA A 168 -28.94 16.04 13.30
C ALA A 168 -28.10 16.82 12.26
N THR A 169 -26.78 16.69 12.32
CA THR A 169 -25.86 17.32 11.35
C THR A 169 -26.13 16.83 9.92
N GLN A 170 -26.35 15.54 9.74
CA GLN A 170 -26.62 14.97 8.42
C GLN A 170 -28.01 15.35 7.89
N VAL A 171 -29.03 15.36 8.75
CA VAL A 171 -30.37 15.85 8.40
C VAL A 171 -30.31 17.33 8.01
N ASP A 172 -29.60 18.15 8.77
CA ASP A 172 -29.45 19.58 8.46
C ASP A 172 -28.65 19.80 7.16
N ALA A 173 -27.68 18.95 6.86
CA ALA A 173 -26.97 18.99 5.58
C ALA A 173 -27.93 18.70 4.39
N LEU A 174 -28.78 17.69 4.52
CA LEU A 174 -29.82 17.39 3.52
C LEU A 174 -30.83 18.54 3.40
N ARG A 175 -31.27 19.13 4.52
CA ARG A 175 -32.19 20.28 4.53
C ARG A 175 -31.56 21.50 3.83
N ARG A 176 -30.26 21.74 4.01
CA ARG A 176 -29.54 22.81 3.28
C ARG A 176 -29.52 22.55 1.78
N GLN A 177 -29.34 21.32 1.37
CA GLN A 177 -29.33 20.93 -0.06
C GLN A 177 -30.70 21.14 -0.72
N HIS A 178 -31.80 20.97 0.01
CA HIS A 178 -33.18 21.19 -0.43
C HIS A 178 -33.77 22.53 0.02
N GLY A 179 -32.96 23.40 0.60
CA GLY A 179 -33.35 24.74 1.04
C GLY A 179 -33.66 25.67 -0.14
N THR A 180 -34.55 26.61 0.09
CA THR A 180 -34.90 27.64 -0.88
C THR A 180 -34.32 28.98 -0.48
N LEU A 181 -33.80 29.73 -1.46
CA LEU A 181 -33.25 31.05 -1.23
C LEU A 181 -34.37 32.08 -1.32
N GLU A 182 -34.58 32.86 -0.25
CA GLU A 182 -35.54 33.96 -0.21
C GLU A 182 -34.83 35.31 -0.05
N VAL A 183 -35.16 36.26 -0.90
CA VAL A 183 -34.61 37.63 -0.82
C VAL A 183 -35.12 38.31 0.46
N VAL A 184 -34.22 38.87 1.23
CA VAL A 184 -34.52 39.54 2.49
C VAL A 184 -34.03 40.98 2.50
N GLU A 185 -34.81 41.88 3.13
CA GLU A 185 -34.48 43.29 3.29
C GLU A 185 -33.92 43.62 4.68
N ARG A 186 -33.15 42.67 5.27
CA ARG A 186 -32.46 42.85 6.55
C ARG A 186 -30.96 42.94 6.37
N ALA A 187 -30.26 43.31 7.43
CA ALA A 187 -28.81 43.22 7.49
C ALA A 187 -28.34 41.79 7.34
N VAL A 188 -27.19 41.60 6.71
CA VAL A 188 -26.51 40.31 6.46
C VAL A 188 -26.17 39.61 7.77
N GLU A 189 -26.50 38.34 7.86
CA GLU A 189 -26.16 37.43 8.96
C GLU A 189 -25.34 36.22 8.45
N ASP A 190 -24.69 35.50 9.37
CA ASP A 190 -23.98 34.25 9.01
C ASP A 190 -24.96 33.23 8.42
N GLY A 191 -24.53 32.58 7.32
CA GLY A 191 -25.34 31.61 6.58
C GLY A 191 -26.22 32.23 5.49
N ASP A 192 -26.26 33.57 5.36
CA ASP A 192 -26.92 34.22 4.23
C ASP A 192 -26.08 34.06 2.95
N GLN A 193 -26.75 33.93 1.83
CA GLN A 193 -26.13 34.03 0.52
C GLN A 193 -26.28 35.46 -0.02
N VAL A 194 -25.15 36.11 -0.24
CA VAL A 194 -25.12 37.48 -0.73
C VAL A 194 -24.56 37.55 -2.14
N THR A 195 -25.27 38.27 -3.00
CA THR A 195 -24.73 38.60 -4.32
C THR A 195 -23.93 39.88 -4.19
N ILE A 196 -22.64 39.80 -4.46
CA ILE A 196 -21.69 40.93 -4.30
C ILE A 196 -20.90 41.17 -5.57
N ASP A 197 -20.48 42.42 -5.77
CA ASP A 197 -19.38 42.76 -6.66
C ASP A 197 -18.12 42.89 -5.82
N ILE A 198 -17.05 42.22 -6.22
CA ILE A 198 -15.74 42.27 -5.56
C ILE A 198 -14.75 42.92 -6.50
N GLU A 199 -14.01 43.91 -6.01
CA GLU A 199 -12.85 44.52 -6.66
C GLU A 199 -11.67 44.39 -5.70
N GLY A 200 -10.70 43.52 -6.01
CA GLY A 200 -9.48 43.34 -5.22
C GLY A 200 -8.27 43.96 -5.90
N SER A 201 -7.46 44.73 -5.16
CA SER A 201 -6.21 45.27 -5.64
C SER A 201 -5.06 45.09 -4.64
N HIS A 202 -3.86 44.93 -5.17
CA HIS A 202 -2.61 44.91 -4.42
C HIS A 202 -1.68 45.96 -4.99
N ASP A 203 -1.19 46.92 -4.15
CA ASP A 203 -0.37 48.08 -4.58
C ASP A 203 -1.00 48.87 -5.74
N ASP A 204 -2.33 49.09 -5.70
CA ASP A 204 -3.13 49.76 -6.73
C ASP A 204 -3.25 49.00 -8.08
N GLU A 205 -2.75 47.76 -8.19
CA GLU A 205 -2.96 46.92 -9.36
C GLU A 205 -4.08 45.90 -9.08
N PRO A 206 -5.03 45.70 -10.04
CA PRO A 206 -6.11 44.69 -9.85
C PRO A 206 -5.53 43.30 -9.75
N VAL A 207 -6.00 42.51 -8.76
CA VAL A 207 -5.63 41.12 -8.60
C VAL A 207 -6.54 40.22 -9.46
N GLU A 208 -5.93 39.47 -10.38
CA GLU A 208 -6.65 38.53 -11.24
C GLU A 208 -7.34 37.45 -10.40
N GLY A 209 -8.65 37.28 -10.57
CA GLY A 209 -9.47 36.32 -9.78
C GLY A 209 -10.18 36.95 -8.56
N LEU A 210 -9.78 38.14 -8.10
CA LEU A 210 -10.47 38.89 -7.04
C LEU A 210 -11.28 40.09 -7.55
N THR A 211 -11.51 40.17 -8.87
CA THR A 211 -12.36 41.20 -9.48
C THR A 211 -13.46 40.49 -10.26
N THR A 212 -14.66 40.44 -9.68
CA THR A 212 -15.82 39.78 -10.30
C THR A 212 -17.11 40.53 -9.94
N ASN A 213 -18.11 40.44 -10.83
CA ASN A 213 -19.44 40.97 -10.59
C ASN A 213 -20.42 39.83 -10.38
N ASP A 214 -21.47 40.10 -9.61
CA ASP A 214 -22.57 39.15 -9.32
C ASP A 214 -22.05 37.82 -8.73
N TYR A 215 -21.04 37.91 -7.86
CA TYR A 215 -20.51 36.74 -7.17
C TYR A 215 -21.44 36.38 -6.02
N LEU A 216 -21.89 35.10 -6.02
CA LEU A 216 -22.70 34.54 -4.94
C LEU A 216 -21.77 34.05 -3.84
N TYR A 217 -21.87 34.66 -2.66
CA TYR A 217 -21.03 34.36 -1.51
C TYR A 217 -21.86 33.96 -0.31
N GLU A 218 -21.52 32.84 0.33
CA GLU A 218 -22.12 32.40 1.60
C GLU A 218 -21.32 32.99 2.76
N VAL A 219 -21.97 33.80 3.59
CA VAL A 219 -21.36 34.52 4.69
C VAL A 219 -21.06 33.58 5.85
N GLY A 220 -19.85 33.66 6.39
CA GLY A 220 -19.38 32.83 7.50
C GLY A 220 -18.57 31.61 7.07
N THR A 221 -18.35 31.40 5.78
CA THR A 221 -17.58 30.24 5.27
C THR A 221 -16.08 30.49 5.20
N GLY A 222 -15.63 31.75 5.18
CA GLY A 222 -14.22 32.09 4.96
C GLY A 222 -13.70 31.67 3.59
N ALA A 223 -14.56 31.52 2.59
CA ALA A 223 -14.22 30.91 1.29
C ALA A 223 -13.19 31.69 0.47
N VAL A 224 -13.03 33.00 0.71
CA VAL A 224 -12.05 33.85 0.05
C VAL A 224 -11.02 34.34 1.06
N VAL A 225 -11.40 35.27 1.93
CA VAL A 225 -10.62 35.76 3.09
C VAL A 225 -11.58 36.03 4.25
N ALA A 226 -11.15 35.79 5.49
CA ALA A 226 -12.00 35.91 6.68
C ALA A 226 -12.54 37.34 6.89
N GLU A 227 -11.80 38.34 6.46
CA GLU A 227 -12.16 39.74 6.58
C GLU A 227 -13.41 40.10 5.74
N ILE A 228 -13.71 39.34 4.67
CA ILE A 228 -14.96 39.52 3.90
C ILE A 228 -16.15 39.19 4.80
N ASP A 229 -16.12 38.08 5.50
CA ASP A 229 -17.20 37.72 6.41
C ASP A 229 -17.39 38.74 7.54
N GLU A 230 -16.27 39.19 8.11
CA GLU A 230 -16.33 40.20 9.20
C GLU A 230 -16.98 41.53 8.76
N ASN A 231 -16.68 41.95 7.54
CA ASN A 231 -17.22 43.23 7.01
C ASN A 231 -18.62 43.06 6.41
N LEU A 232 -18.98 41.89 5.88
CA LEU A 232 -20.33 41.62 5.39
C LEU A 232 -21.36 41.51 6.51
N ARG A 233 -20.98 41.04 7.70
CA ARG A 233 -21.89 40.92 8.83
C ARG A 233 -22.46 42.29 9.21
N GLY A 234 -23.76 42.43 9.12
CA GLY A 234 -24.48 43.66 9.44
C GLY A 234 -24.57 44.67 8.30
N ALA A 235 -23.97 44.39 7.15
CA ALA A 235 -24.13 45.20 5.95
C ALA A 235 -25.54 45.07 5.35
N SER A 236 -25.96 46.02 4.55
CA SER A 236 -27.27 46.03 3.90
C SER A 236 -27.13 46.12 2.39
N VAL A 237 -28.18 45.75 1.68
CA VAL A 237 -28.25 45.90 0.22
C VAL A 237 -27.93 47.35 -0.20
N GLY A 238 -26.98 47.50 -1.11
CA GLY A 238 -26.50 48.81 -1.61
C GLY A 238 -25.30 49.37 -0.87
N ASP A 239 -24.87 48.74 0.23
CA ASP A 239 -23.65 49.16 0.95
C ASP A 239 -22.41 48.87 0.12
N THR A 240 -21.44 49.78 0.22
CA THR A 240 -20.09 49.61 -0.33
C THR A 240 -19.11 49.53 0.84
N LEU A 241 -18.41 48.41 0.92
CA LEU A 241 -17.45 48.12 1.99
C LEU A 241 -16.05 48.22 1.40
N GLU A 242 -15.17 48.98 2.06
CA GLU A 242 -13.75 49.09 1.68
C GLU A 242 -12.90 48.75 2.90
N PHE A 243 -12.03 47.75 2.76
CA PHE A 243 -11.17 47.29 3.83
C PHE A 243 -9.92 46.60 3.29
N ASP A 244 -8.92 46.46 4.13
CA ASP A 244 -7.70 45.74 3.84
C ASP A 244 -7.76 44.33 4.45
N ALA A 245 -7.29 43.35 3.71
CA ALA A 245 -7.19 41.95 4.12
C ALA A 245 -5.76 41.41 3.88
N ASP A 246 -5.40 40.36 4.58
CA ASP A 246 -4.12 39.71 4.35
C ASP A 246 -4.14 38.92 3.03
N HIS A 247 -3.05 38.99 2.25
CA HIS A 247 -2.97 38.24 1.00
C HIS A 247 -2.78 36.75 1.29
N PRO A 248 -3.63 35.83 0.76
CA PRO A 248 -3.59 34.41 1.14
C PRO A 248 -2.34 33.65 0.66
N GLN A 249 -1.57 34.19 -0.27
CA GLN A 249 -0.41 33.50 -0.88
C GLN A 249 0.88 34.34 -0.87
N ASP A 250 0.81 35.66 -0.71
CA ASP A 250 1.97 36.56 -0.75
C ASP A 250 2.10 37.41 0.52
N GLU A 251 3.30 37.90 0.81
CA GLU A 251 3.53 38.91 1.86
C GLU A 251 3.01 40.28 1.38
N GLY A 252 1.82 40.68 1.85
CA GLY A 252 1.24 41.97 1.52
C GLY A 252 -0.22 42.09 1.94
N SER A 253 -0.78 43.28 1.77
CA SER A 253 -2.17 43.59 2.06
C SER A 253 -2.96 43.73 0.76
N LEU A 254 -4.14 43.10 0.73
CA LEU A 254 -5.13 43.26 -0.34
C LEU A 254 -6.10 44.37 0.04
N HIS A 255 -6.29 45.34 -0.84
CA HIS A 255 -7.37 46.31 -0.72
C HIS A 255 -8.60 45.76 -1.43
N LEU A 256 -9.68 45.52 -0.67
CA LEU A 256 -10.94 44.98 -1.17
C LEU A 256 -12.04 46.03 -1.14
N ARG A 257 -12.76 46.13 -2.24
CA ARG A 257 -13.98 46.93 -2.37
C ARG A 257 -15.13 45.99 -2.74
N ILE A 258 -16.15 45.93 -1.87
CA ILE A 258 -17.30 45.04 -2.04
C ILE A 258 -18.57 45.86 -2.09
N VAL A 259 -19.43 45.58 -3.07
CA VAL A 259 -20.77 46.17 -3.18
C VAL A 259 -21.79 45.06 -2.96
N VAL A 260 -22.65 45.20 -1.96
CA VAL A 260 -23.73 44.26 -1.64
C VAL A 260 -24.92 44.57 -2.55
N LYS A 261 -25.29 43.63 -3.44
CA LYS A 261 -26.39 43.76 -4.38
C LYS A 261 -27.70 43.16 -3.89
N GLU A 262 -27.61 41.95 -3.35
CA GLU A 262 -28.77 41.23 -2.89
C GLU A 262 -28.40 40.38 -1.69
N VAL A 263 -29.31 40.25 -0.75
CA VAL A 263 -29.17 39.37 0.41
C VAL A 263 -30.27 38.31 0.36
N GLN A 264 -29.89 37.08 0.38
CA GLN A 264 -30.82 35.94 0.34
C GLN A 264 -30.58 35.08 1.58
N MET A 265 -31.65 34.73 2.25
CA MET A 265 -31.65 33.80 3.37
C MET A 265 -31.98 32.40 2.86
N LEU A 266 -31.20 31.42 3.30
CA LEU A 266 -31.51 30.02 3.05
C LEU A 266 -32.62 29.56 3.99
N VAL A 267 -33.83 29.38 3.46
CA VAL A 267 -34.97 28.83 4.21
C VAL A 267 -34.93 27.30 4.14
N LEU A 268 -34.65 26.68 5.29
CA LEU A 268 -34.60 25.23 5.39
C LEU A 268 -36.01 24.64 5.51
N PRO A 269 -36.35 23.57 4.77
CA PRO A 269 -37.62 22.85 4.97
C PRO A 269 -37.69 22.28 6.39
N GLU A 270 -38.89 22.12 6.93
CA GLU A 270 -39.08 21.41 8.21
C GLU A 270 -38.67 19.92 8.03
N ALA A 271 -38.06 19.34 9.08
CA ALA A 271 -37.64 17.93 9.03
C ALA A 271 -38.88 17.06 9.38
N ASP A 272 -39.77 16.88 8.42
CA ASP A 272 -41.01 16.10 8.54
C ASP A 272 -41.12 15.05 7.43
N ASP A 273 -42.22 14.32 7.41
CA ASP A 273 -42.45 13.26 6.40
C ASP A 273 -42.53 13.82 4.96
N ALA A 274 -43.01 15.06 4.81
CA ALA A 274 -43.04 15.69 3.48
C ALA A 274 -41.62 15.95 2.95
N PHE A 275 -40.72 16.41 3.83
CA PHE A 275 -39.30 16.58 3.50
C PHE A 275 -38.63 15.23 3.20
N ALA A 276 -38.89 14.19 4.01
CA ALA A 276 -38.31 12.87 3.76
C ALA A 276 -38.69 12.33 2.38
N SER A 277 -39.96 12.43 1.99
CA SER A 277 -40.44 12.00 0.67
C SER A 277 -39.91 12.83 -0.50
N GLU A 278 -39.51 14.10 -0.27
CA GLU A 278 -38.94 14.96 -1.31
C GLU A 278 -37.42 14.76 -1.45
N ALA A 279 -36.73 14.59 -0.32
CA ALA A 279 -35.26 14.55 -0.24
C ALA A 279 -34.66 13.14 -0.38
N SER A 280 -35.49 12.09 -0.28
CA SER A 280 -35.04 10.69 -0.26
C SER A 280 -36.07 9.73 -0.86
N GLU A 281 -35.80 8.43 -0.76
CA GLU A 281 -36.72 7.34 -1.16
C GLU A 281 -37.67 6.91 -0.02
N PHE A 282 -37.60 7.54 1.15
CA PHE A 282 -38.38 7.19 2.33
C PHE A 282 -39.64 8.02 2.45
N ASP A 283 -40.73 7.42 2.96
CA ASP A 283 -42.02 8.08 3.13
C ASP A 283 -42.14 8.85 4.44
N THR A 284 -41.30 8.53 5.42
CA THR A 284 -41.34 9.16 6.75
C THR A 284 -39.95 9.64 7.20
N ILE A 285 -39.95 10.68 8.06
CA ILE A 285 -38.68 11.20 8.62
C ILE A 285 -38.01 10.17 9.54
N ASP A 286 -38.76 9.32 10.21
CA ASP A 286 -38.22 8.27 11.09
C ASP A 286 -37.45 7.22 10.24
N GLU A 287 -37.97 6.81 9.07
CA GLU A 287 -37.27 5.88 8.15
C GLU A 287 -35.98 6.51 7.60
N LEU A 288 -36.00 7.78 7.21
CA LEU A 288 -34.80 8.51 6.77
C LEU A 288 -33.75 8.58 7.88
N VAL A 289 -34.16 8.90 9.11
CA VAL A 289 -33.27 8.96 10.28
C VAL A 289 -32.66 7.60 10.60
N ASP A 290 -33.45 6.53 10.52
CA ASP A 290 -32.96 5.15 10.77
C ASP A 290 -31.96 4.70 9.70
N ASP A 291 -32.19 5.04 8.42
CA ASP A 291 -31.23 4.79 7.35
C ASP A 291 -29.93 5.58 7.54
N LEU A 292 -30.03 6.89 7.82
CA LEU A 292 -28.88 7.73 8.12
C LEU A 292 -28.07 7.18 9.30
N ARG A 293 -28.76 6.75 10.37
CA ARG A 293 -28.11 6.12 11.53
C ARG A 293 -27.35 4.87 11.11
N THR A 294 -27.95 4.00 10.34
CA THR A 294 -27.33 2.76 9.85
C THR A 294 -26.08 3.03 9.01
N ARG A 295 -26.15 4.03 8.11
CA ARG A 295 -25.01 4.41 7.26
C ARG A 295 -23.87 5.03 8.08
N ILE A 296 -24.19 5.94 9.00
CA ILE A 296 -23.19 6.58 9.88
C ILE A 296 -22.56 5.55 10.82
N ASP A 297 -23.35 4.65 11.41
CA ASP A 297 -22.84 3.55 12.24
C ASP A 297 -21.86 2.68 11.45
N SER A 298 -22.23 2.27 10.24
CA SER A 298 -21.36 1.46 9.38
C SER A 298 -20.02 2.16 9.09
N MET A 299 -20.08 3.45 8.76
CA MET A 299 -18.88 4.25 8.47
C MET A 299 -18.03 4.44 9.73
N LYS A 300 -18.63 4.77 10.86
CA LYS A 300 -17.93 4.96 12.15
C LYS A 300 -17.30 3.64 12.63
N ARG A 301 -18.00 2.51 12.52
CA ARG A 301 -17.44 1.18 12.84
C ARG A 301 -16.23 0.85 12.00
N ALA A 302 -16.32 1.06 10.69
CA ALA A 302 -15.19 0.83 9.79
C ALA A 302 -13.98 1.72 10.16
N GLN A 303 -14.21 3.00 10.44
CA GLN A 303 -13.17 3.93 10.88
C GLN A 303 -12.59 3.52 12.23
N ALA A 304 -13.43 3.23 13.21
CA ALA A 304 -13.01 2.82 14.55
C ALA A 304 -12.20 1.51 14.52
N ALA A 305 -12.59 0.54 13.69
CA ALA A 305 -11.87 -0.72 13.50
C ALA A 305 -10.43 -0.51 12.98
N VAL A 306 -10.25 0.39 12.03
CA VAL A 306 -8.91 0.74 11.50
C VAL A 306 -8.08 1.44 12.59
N MET A 307 -8.66 2.46 13.22
CA MET A 307 -7.98 3.24 14.26
C MET A 307 -7.67 2.41 15.51
N ALA A 308 -8.51 1.44 15.87
CA ALA A 308 -8.27 0.55 17.00
C ALA A 308 -6.97 -0.24 16.82
N ARG A 309 -6.74 -0.83 15.64
CA ARG A 309 -5.49 -1.55 15.34
C ARG A 309 -4.27 -0.63 15.37
N GLU A 310 -4.38 0.56 14.79
CA GLU A 310 -3.30 1.55 14.81
C GLU A 310 -2.96 1.99 16.24
N HIS A 311 -3.99 2.28 17.07
CA HIS A 311 -3.79 2.70 18.45
C HIS A 311 -3.23 1.57 19.32
N VAL A 312 -3.62 0.31 19.10
CA VAL A 312 -2.99 -0.85 19.76
C VAL A 312 -1.52 -0.94 19.38
N ALA A 313 -1.17 -0.82 18.09
CA ALA A 313 0.22 -0.83 17.65
C ALA A 313 1.03 0.31 18.30
N ARG A 314 0.46 1.51 18.36
CA ARG A 314 1.08 2.68 19.01
C ARG A 314 1.25 2.49 20.52
N ALA A 315 0.27 1.89 21.19
CA ALA A 315 0.35 1.58 22.62
C ALA A 315 1.45 0.54 22.89
N VAL A 316 1.55 -0.50 22.04
CA VAL A 316 2.63 -1.51 22.14
C VAL A 316 4.00 -0.88 21.88
N ALA A 317 4.10 0.03 20.89
CA ALA A 317 5.34 0.78 20.64
C ALA A 317 5.82 1.55 21.87
N GLY A 318 4.89 2.14 22.62
CA GLY A 318 5.18 2.84 23.88
C GLY A 318 5.71 1.96 25.01
N LEU A 319 5.54 0.64 24.92
CA LEU A 319 6.09 -0.33 25.89
C LEU A 319 7.52 -0.77 25.55
N VAL A 320 8.00 -0.49 24.35
CA VAL A 320 9.38 -0.79 23.94
C VAL A 320 10.33 0.28 24.49
N ALA A 321 11.07 -0.07 25.55
CA ALA A 321 11.99 0.85 26.22
C ALA A 321 13.39 0.86 25.60
N ASP A 322 13.74 -0.13 24.79
CA ASP A 322 15.05 -0.30 24.21
C ASP A 322 15.36 0.77 23.15
N GLU A 323 16.64 1.13 23.03
CA GLU A 323 17.12 2.01 21.97
C GLU A 323 17.10 1.25 20.62
N LEU A 324 16.50 1.85 19.59
CA LEU A 324 16.39 1.22 18.28
C LEU A 324 17.70 1.36 17.48
N PRO A 325 18.14 0.31 16.78
CA PRO A 325 19.17 0.45 15.76
C PRO A 325 18.76 1.48 14.70
N ALA A 326 19.64 2.43 14.40
CA ALA A 326 19.38 3.49 13.42
C ALA A 326 18.95 2.93 12.05
N VAL A 327 19.50 1.77 11.66
CA VAL A 327 19.17 1.08 10.41
C VAL A 327 17.67 0.75 10.30
N LEU A 328 17.02 0.35 11.39
CA LEU A 328 15.58 0.06 11.39
C LEU A 328 14.75 1.32 11.17
N ILE A 329 15.17 2.44 11.74
CA ILE A 329 14.50 3.73 11.56
C ILE A 329 14.67 4.20 10.11
N GLU A 330 15.89 4.12 9.57
CA GLU A 330 16.16 4.50 8.19
C GLU A 330 15.38 3.62 7.19
N SER A 331 15.30 2.29 7.44
CA SER A 331 14.49 1.39 6.63
C SER A 331 13.00 1.76 6.67
N ALA A 332 12.47 2.08 7.84
CA ALA A 332 11.06 2.50 7.98
C ALA A 332 10.78 3.85 7.26
N ILE A 333 11.76 4.78 7.23
CA ILE A 333 11.65 6.01 6.43
C ILE A 333 11.62 5.68 4.94
N ASP A 334 12.51 4.79 4.47
CA ASP A 334 12.55 4.39 3.06
C ASP A 334 11.25 3.69 2.62
N ASP A 335 10.66 2.86 3.48
CA ASP A 335 9.38 2.20 3.23
C ASP A 335 8.25 3.24 3.10
N ARG A 336 8.17 4.24 3.98
CA ARG A 336 7.18 5.32 3.88
C ARG A 336 7.30 6.15 2.61
N ILE A 337 8.53 6.47 2.22
CA ILE A 337 8.79 7.20 0.97
C ILE A 337 8.33 6.34 -0.23
N ARG A 338 8.61 5.04 -0.21
CA ARG A 338 8.18 4.11 -1.25
C ARG A 338 6.66 4.01 -1.34
N ASP A 339 5.98 3.90 -0.20
CA ASP A 339 4.52 3.86 -0.13
C ASP A 339 3.88 5.15 -0.62
N MET A 340 4.46 6.30 -0.27
CA MET A 340 4.02 7.60 -0.78
C MET A 340 4.19 7.67 -2.30
N ALA A 341 5.35 7.26 -2.82
CA ALA A 341 5.62 7.24 -4.24
C ALA A 341 4.65 6.30 -5.00
N MET A 342 4.33 5.13 -4.43
CA MET A 342 3.36 4.20 -5.01
C MET A 342 1.95 4.80 -5.04
N ARG A 343 1.48 5.44 -3.95
CA ARG A 343 0.16 6.09 -3.93
C ARG A 343 0.07 7.22 -4.96
N MET A 344 1.13 8.03 -5.09
CA MET A 344 1.19 9.08 -6.10
C MET A 344 1.16 8.52 -7.53
N ALA A 345 1.90 7.43 -7.78
CA ALA A 345 1.90 6.74 -9.07
C ALA A 345 0.51 6.20 -9.44
N GLN A 346 -0.26 5.68 -8.47
CA GLN A 346 -1.65 5.24 -8.69
C GLN A 346 -2.57 6.41 -9.09
N GLN A 347 -2.26 7.63 -8.64
CA GLN A 347 -2.96 8.87 -9.03
C GLN A 347 -2.40 9.49 -10.33
N GLY A 348 -1.44 8.83 -10.98
CA GLY A 348 -0.80 9.32 -12.20
C GLY A 348 0.24 10.43 -11.98
N ILE A 349 0.67 10.64 -10.73
CA ILE A 349 1.65 11.65 -10.34
C ILE A 349 3.04 11.00 -10.28
N ASP A 350 3.99 11.53 -11.05
CA ASP A 350 5.39 11.11 -10.99
C ASP A 350 6.08 11.74 -9.77
N PHE A 351 6.52 10.91 -8.83
CA PHE A 351 7.13 11.34 -7.58
C PHE A 351 8.38 12.22 -7.78
N ALA A 352 9.23 11.88 -8.75
CA ALA A 352 10.46 12.65 -8.98
C ALA A 352 10.16 14.06 -9.52
N ARG A 353 9.17 14.16 -10.41
CA ARG A 353 8.70 15.47 -10.93
C ARG A 353 8.01 16.30 -9.85
N TRP A 354 7.24 15.64 -9.00
CA TRP A 354 6.60 16.33 -7.88
C TRP A 354 7.64 16.91 -6.91
N MET A 355 8.68 16.15 -6.57
CA MET A 355 9.80 16.59 -5.74
C MET A 355 10.51 17.81 -6.35
N GLU A 356 10.77 17.77 -7.66
CA GLU A 356 11.41 18.88 -8.37
C GLU A 356 10.51 20.14 -8.37
N ALA A 357 9.20 19.96 -8.60
CA ALA A 357 8.24 21.08 -8.67
C ALA A 357 7.96 21.69 -7.29
N SER A 358 7.92 20.88 -6.23
CA SER A 358 7.68 21.35 -4.85
C SER A 358 8.90 22.04 -4.23
N GLY A 359 10.10 21.84 -4.82
CA GLY A 359 11.35 22.36 -4.27
C GLY A 359 11.72 21.76 -2.90
N GLN A 360 11.08 20.66 -2.51
CA GLN A 360 11.38 20.00 -1.25
C GLN A 360 12.73 19.28 -1.30
N ASP A 361 13.51 19.45 -0.22
CA ASP A 361 14.74 18.70 -0.03
C ASP A 361 14.43 17.29 0.49
N THR A 362 15.05 16.28 -0.12
CA THR A 362 14.90 14.88 0.29
C THR A 362 15.27 14.66 1.76
N GLU A 363 16.29 15.36 2.26
CA GLU A 363 16.72 15.25 3.66
C GLU A 363 15.68 15.83 4.61
N ALA A 364 15.08 16.97 4.27
CA ALA A 364 14.00 17.58 5.04
C ALA A 364 12.75 16.67 5.08
N MET A 365 12.44 16.00 3.98
CA MET A 365 11.36 15.01 3.91
C MET A 365 11.66 13.80 4.82
N ARG A 366 12.87 13.23 4.75
CA ARG A 366 13.30 12.11 5.60
C ARG A 366 13.18 12.46 7.07
N GLU A 367 13.64 13.67 7.45
CA GLU A 367 13.53 14.15 8.83
C GLU A 367 12.07 14.32 9.27
N GLY A 368 11.20 14.78 8.37
CA GLY A 368 9.76 14.86 8.61
C GLY A 368 9.11 13.51 8.92
N PHE A 369 9.57 12.43 8.31
CA PHE A 369 9.07 11.08 8.56
C PHE A 369 9.71 10.38 9.78
N ARG A 370 10.82 10.89 10.31
CA ARG A 370 11.63 10.21 11.33
C ARG A 370 10.85 9.82 12.58
N THR A 371 10.07 10.73 13.14
CA THR A 371 9.29 10.48 14.37
C THR A 371 8.29 9.34 14.19
N GLU A 372 7.62 9.33 13.06
CA GLU A 372 6.61 8.32 12.77
C GLU A 372 7.22 6.99 12.33
N ALA A 373 8.36 7.03 11.65
CA ALA A 373 9.16 5.85 11.32
C ALA A 373 9.72 5.17 12.57
N GLU A 374 10.19 5.97 13.55
CA GLU A 374 10.63 5.44 14.86
C GLU A 374 9.47 4.75 15.59
N LEU A 375 8.28 5.36 15.60
CA LEU A 375 7.09 4.76 16.20
C LEU A 375 6.71 3.45 15.50
N SER A 376 6.73 3.42 14.18
CA SER A 376 6.46 2.22 13.39
C SER A 376 7.48 1.10 13.65
N ALA A 377 8.77 1.42 13.71
CA ALA A 377 9.82 0.46 14.03
C ALA A 377 9.67 -0.09 15.46
N ARG A 378 9.30 0.76 16.44
CA ARG A 378 8.97 0.32 17.81
C ARG A 378 7.74 -0.61 17.84
N ALA A 379 6.71 -0.31 17.07
CA ALA A 379 5.53 -1.16 16.96
C ALA A 379 5.88 -2.53 16.37
N ASP A 380 6.69 -2.57 15.29
CA ASP A 380 7.16 -3.82 14.68
C ASP A 380 7.91 -4.70 15.70
N LEU A 381 8.89 -4.13 16.39
CA LEU A 381 9.63 -4.86 17.42
C LEU A 381 8.75 -5.27 18.59
N GLY A 382 7.84 -4.40 19.01
CA GLY A 382 6.90 -4.68 20.11
C GLY A 382 5.99 -5.86 19.80
N LEU A 383 5.40 -5.89 18.61
CA LEU A 383 4.55 -7.00 18.16
C LEU A 383 5.34 -8.31 18.05
N ARG A 384 6.56 -8.27 17.51
CA ARG A 384 7.48 -9.44 17.51
C ARG A 384 7.80 -9.90 18.92
N GLY A 385 8.02 -8.97 19.85
CA GLY A 385 8.24 -9.27 21.26
C GLY A 385 7.04 -9.95 21.92
N VAL A 386 5.82 -9.48 21.63
CA VAL A 386 4.57 -10.13 22.08
C VAL A 386 4.42 -11.51 21.48
N ALA A 387 4.62 -11.65 20.15
CA ALA A 387 4.55 -12.96 19.48
C ALA A 387 5.51 -13.97 20.12
N PHE A 388 6.74 -13.55 20.40
CA PHE A 388 7.73 -14.39 21.04
C PHE A 388 7.34 -14.79 22.48
N ALA A 389 6.86 -13.81 23.27
CA ALA A 389 6.49 -14.03 24.67
C ALA A 389 5.30 -14.99 24.83
N GLU A 390 4.35 -14.93 23.90
CA GLU A 390 3.15 -15.77 23.90
C GLU A 390 3.29 -17.06 23.06
N GLY A 391 4.44 -17.24 22.39
CA GLY A 391 4.68 -18.42 21.55
C GLY A 391 3.79 -18.48 20.31
N ILE A 392 3.45 -17.30 19.75
CA ILE A 392 2.59 -17.18 18.56
C ILE A 392 3.43 -17.51 17.32
N GLU A 393 2.98 -18.51 16.58
CA GLU A 393 3.57 -18.92 15.31
C GLU A 393 2.61 -18.61 14.16
N ALA A 394 3.14 -18.48 12.95
CA ALA A 394 2.32 -18.39 11.76
C ALA A 394 1.69 -19.75 11.46
N GLU A 395 0.38 -19.80 11.29
CA GLU A 395 -0.32 -21.03 10.94
C GLU A 395 -0.09 -21.36 9.45
N GLU A 396 -0.02 -22.65 9.14
CA GLU A 396 0.21 -23.11 7.75
C GLU A 396 -0.92 -22.64 6.82
N ALA A 397 -2.15 -22.61 7.35
CA ALA A 397 -3.32 -22.11 6.63
C ALA A 397 -3.20 -20.63 6.25
N ASP A 398 -2.62 -19.79 7.12
CA ASP A 398 -2.42 -18.36 6.85
C ASP A 398 -1.34 -18.15 5.78
N VAL A 399 -0.30 -18.97 5.81
CA VAL A 399 0.75 -18.95 4.76
C VAL A 399 0.13 -19.30 3.41
N ASP A 400 -0.66 -20.37 3.33
CA ASP A 400 -1.32 -20.80 2.10
C ASP A 400 -2.33 -19.79 1.58
N ALA A 401 -3.11 -19.17 2.48
CA ALA A 401 -4.05 -18.12 2.13
C ALA A 401 -3.32 -16.91 1.52
N HIS A 402 -2.20 -16.49 2.13
CA HIS A 402 -1.40 -15.37 1.63
C HIS A 402 -0.76 -15.68 0.27
N LEU A 403 -0.19 -16.88 0.10
CA LEU A 403 0.38 -17.32 -1.18
C LEU A 403 -0.68 -17.37 -2.29
N SER A 404 -1.89 -17.87 -1.97
CA SER A 404 -3.03 -17.91 -2.90
C SER A 404 -3.46 -16.51 -3.32
N LEU A 405 -3.51 -15.56 -2.38
CA LEU A 405 -3.82 -14.16 -2.67
C LEU A 405 -2.75 -13.54 -3.59
N MET A 406 -1.46 -13.75 -3.32
CA MET A 406 -0.37 -13.29 -4.16
C MET A 406 -0.46 -13.86 -5.58
N ALA A 407 -0.71 -15.16 -5.73
CA ALA A 407 -0.88 -15.81 -7.03
C ALA A 407 -2.06 -15.22 -7.80
N THR A 408 -3.18 -14.96 -7.13
CA THR A 408 -4.37 -14.34 -7.72
C THR A 408 -4.08 -12.90 -8.19
N GLN A 409 -3.42 -12.10 -7.38
CA GLN A 409 -3.03 -10.71 -7.74
C GLN A 409 -2.03 -10.67 -8.90
N ALA A 410 -1.17 -11.68 -9.00
CA ALA A 410 -0.25 -11.85 -10.14
C ALA A 410 -0.96 -12.37 -11.42
N GLY A 411 -2.27 -12.63 -11.38
CA GLY A 411 -3.03 -13.18 -12.49
C GLY A 411 -2.78 -14.67 -12.76
N GLN A 412 -2.28 -15.39 -11.75
CA GLN A 412 -1.92 -16.82 -11.83
C GLN A 412 -2.57 -17.62 -10.68
N PRO A 413 -3.92 -17.65 -10.58
CA PRO A 413 -4.61 -18.27 -9.44
C PRO A 413 -4.42 -19.80 -9.35
N ASP A 414 -4.02 -20.45 -10.45
CA ASP A 414 -3.79 -21.90 -10.52
C ASP A 414 -2.33 -22.31 -10.22
N THR A 415 -1.51 -21.37 -9.70
CA THR A 415 -0.09 -21.67 -9.35
C THR A 415 -0.03 -22.69 -8.21
N ASP A 416 0.87 -23.66 -8.31
CA ASP A 416 1.17 -24.61 -7.24
C ASP A 416 1.77 -23.85 -6.04
N LEU A 417 1.09 -23.88 -4.90
CA LEU A 417 1.49 -23.16 -3.69
C LEU A 417 2.80 -23.70 -3.11
N ASP A 418 3.08 -25.00 -3.27
CA ASP A 418 4.33 -25.61 -2.81
C ASP A 418 5.51 -25.08 -3.65
N GLU A 419 5.35 -24.99 -4.99
CA GLU A 419 6.38 -24.42 -5.87
C GLU A 419 6.63 -22.92 -5.56
N LEU A 420 5.55 -22.16 -5.30
CA LEU A 420 5.66 -20.75 -4.90
C LEU A 420 6.37 -20.59 -3.56
N ARG A 421 6.03 -21.45 -2.57
CA ARG A 421 6.68 -21.50 -1.26
C ARG A 421 8.17 -21.81 -1.36
N GLU A 422 8.55 -22.84 -2.15
CA GLU A 422 9.95 -23.16 -2.40
C GLU A 422 10.69 -22.02 -3.10
N GLY A 423 10.05 -21.36 -4.06
CA GLY A 423 10.59 -20.19 -4.74
C GLY A 423 10.88 -19.05 -3.76
N MET A 424 9.92 -18.71 -2.90
CA MET A 424 10.09 -17.70 -1.86
C MET A 424 11.14 -18.09 -0.82
N ALA A 425 11.18 -19.37 -0.41
CA ALA A 425 12.19 -19.87 0.52
C ALA A 425 13.60 -19.73 -0.06
N SER A 426 13.79 -20.12 -1.32
CA SER A 426 15.09 -20.03 -2.01
C SER A 426 15.54 -18.58 -2.22
N ALA A 427 14.59 -17.63 -2.36
CA ALA A 427 14.84 -16.20 -2.45
C ALA A 427 15.05 -15.52 -1.08
N GLY A 428 14.67 -16.16 0.03
CA GLY A 428 14.72 -15.62 1.38
C GLY A 428 13.47 -14.87 1.83
N HIS A 429 12.49 -14.69 0.95
CA HIS A 429 11.26 -13.92 1.23
C HIS A 429 10.28 -14.66 2.15
N LEU A 430 10.38 -15.99 2.25
CA LEU A 430 9.51 -16.77 3.13
C LEU A 430 9.70 -16.41 4.61
N LEU A 431 10.94 -16.12 5.04
CA LEU A 431 11.20 -15.72 6.43
C LEU A 431 10.54 -14.40 6.79
N GLU A 432 10.53 -13.46 5.86
CA GLU A 432 9.85 -12.17 6.02
C GLU A 432 8.34 -12.35 6.09
N LEU A 433 7.76 -13.13 5.17
CA LEU A 433 6.34 -13.46 5.20
C LEU A 433 5.92 -14.10 6.54
N LEU A 434 6.67 -15.11 7.02
CA LEU A 434 6.39 -15.76 8.30
C LEU A 434 6.46 -14.77 9.48
N ALA A 435 7.40 -13.82 9.43
CA ALA A 435 7.51 -12.79 10.46
C ALA A 435 6.32 -11.82 10.43
N ASP A 436 5.83 -11.47 9.24
CA ASP A 436 4.67 -10.59 9.09
C ASP A 436 3.38 -11.28 9.54
N LEU A 437 3.18 -12.54 9.19
CA LEU A 437 2.03 -13.32 9.66
C LEU A 437 2.03 -13.50 11.19
N ARG A 438 3.21 -13.71 11.81
CA ARG A 438 3.32 -13.75 13.28
C ARG A 438 2.95 -12.43 13.92
N LYS A 439 3.33 -11.29 13.32
CA LYS A 439 2.93 -9.96 13.80
C LYS A 439 1.43 -9.73 13.68
N GLN A 440 0.83 -10.16 12.57
CA GLN A 440 -0.64 -10.10 12.40
C GLN A 440 -1.34 -10.93 13.48
N ALA A 441 -0.92 -12.18 13.68
CA ALA A 441 -1.47 -13.03 14.72
C ALA A 441 -1.26 -12.45 16.13
N ALA A 442 -0.12 -11.80 16.40
CA ALA A 442 0.11 -11.09 17.66
C ALA A 442 -0.81 -9.87 17.83
N MET A 443 -1.07 -9.13 16.75
CA MET A 443 -2.03 -8.03 16.76
C MET A 443 -3.45 -8.54 17.05
N ASP A 444 -3.88 -9.61 16.40
CA ASP A 444 -5.19 -10.22 16.63
C ASP A 444 -5.32 -10.76 18.06
N TRP A 445 -4.26 -11.41 18.56
CA TRP A 445 -4.18 -11.86 19.95
C TRP A 445 -4.30 -10.70 20.96
N LEU A 446 -3.66 -9.57 20.68
CA LEU A 446 -3.75 -8.35 21.50
C LEU A 446 -5.15 -7.75 21.41
N PHE A 447 -5.71 -7.64 20.22
CA PHE A 447 -7.04 -7.08 19.98
C PHE A 447 -8.12 -7.78 20.80
N GLU A 448 -8.01 -9.11 20.98
CA GLU A 448 -8.92 -9.91 21.80
C GLU A 448 -8.76 -9.65 23.33
N ARG A 449 -7.72 -8.96 23.77
CA ARG A 449 -7.39 -8.79 25.21
C ARG A 449 -7.29 -7.37 25.69
N VAL A 450 -7.02 -6.43 24.82
CA VAL A 450 -6.95 -5.00 25.10
C VAL A 450 -8.35 -4.46 25.40
N GLY A 451 -8.49 -3.56 26.36
CA GLY A 451 -9.71 -2.80 26.58
C GLY A 451 -9.80 -1.63 25.61
N PHE A 452 -10.99 -1.38 25.07
CA PHE A 452 -11.25 -0.21 24.23
C PHE A 452 -12.19 0.73 24.94
N VAL A 453 -11.91 2.03 24.87
CA VAL A 453 -12.75 3.09 25.43
C VAL A 453 -12.91 4.20 24.41
N ASP A 454 -14.06 4.91 24.47
CA ASP A 454 -14.26 6.10 23.66
C ASP A 454 -13.63 7.36 24.32
N GLU A 455 -13.73 8.51 23.66
CA GLU A 455 -13.21 9.80 24.13
C GLU A 455 -13.86 10.23 25.47
N GLU A 456 -15.01 9.68 25.83
CA GLU A 456 -15.72 9.93 27.09
C GLU A 456 -15.33 8.93 28.20
N GLY A 457 -14.55 7.89 27.85
CA GLY A 457 -14.11 6.82 28.74
C GLY A 457 -15.12 5.68 28.89
N ASN A 458 -16.15 5.59 28.04
CA ASN A 458 -17.07 4.46 28.02
C ASN A 458 -16.39 3.25 27.33
N GLU A 459 -16.64 2.06 27.85
CA GLU A 459 -16.17 0.82 27.24
C GLU A 459 -16.87 0.57 25.90
N ILE A 460 -16.08 0.21 24.89
CA ILE A 460 -16.55 -0.16 23.55
C ILE A 460 -16.49 -1.68 23.42
N ASP A 461 -17.56 -2.27 22.86
CA ASP A 461 -17.57 -3.69 22.55
C ASP A 461 -16.62 -3.98 21.36
N ARG A 462 -15.82 -5.02 21.48
CA ARG A 462 -14.88 -5.46 20.43
C ARG A 462 -15.60 -5.84 19.15
N ASP A 463 -16.81 -6.37 19.24
CA ASP A 463 -17.58 -6.77 18.05
C ASP A 463 -17.94 -5.55 17.19
N ASP A 464 -18.10 -4.36 17.80
CA ASP A 464 -18.29 -3.11 17.07
C ASP A 464 -17.01 -2.60 16.37
N LEU A 465 -15.83 -3.11 16.75
CA LEU A 465 -14.53 -2.77 16.17
C LEU A 465 -14.02 -3.82 15.19
N ARG A 466 -14.80 -4.85 14.88
CA ARG A 466 -14.46 -5.80 13.81
C ARG A 466 -14.88 -5.22 12.47
N PRO A 467 -14.02 -5.28 11.44
CA PRO A 467 -14.45 -4.89 10.11
C PRO A 467 -15.67 -5.73 9.71
N PRO A 468 -16.68 -5.12 9.08
CA PRO A 468 -17.81 -5.89 8.57
C PRO A 468 -17.28 -7.02 7.68
N GLU A 469 -17.77 -8.24 7.90
CA GLU A 469 -17.44 -9.35 7.00
C GLU A 469 -17.82 -8.92 5.58
N PRO A 470 -16.93 -9.06 4.59
CA PRO A 470 -17.31 -8.77 3.23
C PRO A 470 -18.50 -9.67 2.89
N GLU A 471 -19.64 -9.06 2.55
CA GLU A 471 -20.75 -9.80 1.96
C GLU A 471 -20.17 -10.55 0.76
N VAL A 472 -20.04 -11.86 0.92
CA VAL A 472 -19.66 -12.74 -0.18
C VAL A 472 -20.86 -12.74 -1.12
N VAL A 473 -20.89 -11.79 -2.05
CA VAL A 473 -21.81 -11.85 -3.19
C VAL A 473 -21.37 -13.07 -4.00
N ILE A 474 -22.00 -14.20 -3.72
CA ILE A 474 -21.82 -15.41 -4.50
C ILE A 474 -22.38 -15.10 -5.90
N PRO A 475 -21.56 -15.05 -6.94
CA PRO A 475 -22.07 -14.78 -8.28
C PRO A 475 -22.96 -15.95 -8.71
N GLY A 476 -24.28 -15.77 -8.66
CA GLY A 476 -25.26 -16.76 -9.12
C GLY A 476 -26.41 -17.07 -8.16
N GLU A 477 -26.50 -16.48 -6.99
CA GLU A 477 -27.73 -16.50 -6.20
C GLU A 477 -28.62 -15.35 -6.68
N GLU A 478 -29.64 -15.68 -7.49
CA GLU A 478 -30.73 -14.76 -7.76
C GLU A 478 -31.43 -14.46 -6.43
N PRO A 479 -31.76 -13.19 -6.12
CA PRO A 479 -32.48 -12.87 -4.90
C PRO A 479 -33.79 -13.68 -4.88
N GLU A 480 -34.06 -14.36 -3.76
CA GLU A 480 -35.33 -15.05 -3.56
C GLU A 480 -36.48 -14.07 -3.85
N PRO A 481 -37.46 -14.45 -4.66
CA PRO A 481 -38.57 -13.56 -4.94
C PRO A 481 -39.31 -13.29 -3.62
N VAL A 482 -39.37 -12.03 -3.25
CA VAL A 482 -40.18 -11.56 -2.12
C VAL A 482 -41.62 -11.95 -2.43
N ASP A 483 -42.21 -12.80 -1.61
CA ASP A 483 -43.56 -13.29 -1.72
C ASP A 483 -44.55 -12.13 -1.43
N VAL A 484 -44.89 -11.36 -2.45
CA VAL A 484 -45.98 -10.37 -2.40
C VAL A 484 -47.30 -11.09 -2.55
N ALA A 485 -47.67 -11.87 -1.58
CA ALA A 485 -49.02 -12.39 -1.42
C ALA A 485 -49.75 -11.52 -0.38
N ASP A 486 -50.33 -10.44 -0.82
CA ASP A 486 -51.64 -9.91 -0.41
C ASP A 486 -51.79 -8.46 -0.90
N ALA A 487 -52.29 -8.28 -2.12
CA ALA A 487 -53.13 -7.13 -2.47
C ALA A 487 -53.74 -7.30 -3.86
N VAL A 488 -55.06 -7.45 -3.84
CA VAL A 488 -56.01 -7.02 -4.86
C VAL A 488 -56.23 -7.92 -6.08
N ASP A 489 -57.38 -8.59 -5.99
CA ASP A 489 -58.19 -9.19 -7.05
C ASP A 489 -58.32 -8.27 -8.28
N PRO A 490 -57.99 -8.70 -9.48
CA PRO A 490 -58.37 -7.96 -10.66
C PRO A 490 -59.71 -8.49 -11.19
N ASP A 491 -60.67 -7.60 -11.25
CA ASP A 491 -61.94 -7.75 -11.94
C ASP A 491 -61.69 -8.01 -13.45
N PRO A 492 -62.28 -9.06 -14.05
CA PRO A 492 -62.07 -9.39 -15.45
C PRO A 492 -63.16 -8.78 -16.30
N GLU A 493 -62.88 -7.84 -17.18
CA GLU A 493 -63.59 -7.60 -18.42
C GLU A 493 -62.96 -6.45 -19.23
N HIS A 494 -62.09 -6.77 -20.18
CA HIS A 494 -62.10 -6.12 -21.48
C HIS A 494 -61.34 -6.97 -22.50
N ASP A 495 -62.12 -7.37 -23.51
CA ASP A 495 -61.78 -8.21 -24.65
C ASP A 495 -60.89 -7.48 -25.65
N PRO A 496 -59.95 -8.19 -26.30
CA PRO A 496 -59.01 -7.60 -27.24
C PRO A 496 -59.47 -7.84 -28.68
N GLU A 497 -59.57 -6.81 -29.47
CA GLU A 497 -59.44 -6.92 -30.91
C GLU A 497 -58.75 -5.70 -31.49
N HIS A 498 -57.51 -5.87 -31.91
CA HIS A 498 -57.07 -5.42 -33.23
C HIS A 498 -55.69 -6.00 -33.57
N ASP A 499 -55.74 -6.84 -34.58
CA ASP A 499 -54.71 -7.54 -35.30
C ASP A 499 -53.99 -6.59 -36.30
N PRO A 500 -52.93 -7.09 -36.92
CA PRO A 500 -51.67 -6.39 -37.16
C PRO A 500 -51.53 -5.96 -38.63
N GLU A 501 -50.38 -5.68 -38.99
CA GLU A 501 -49.75 -5.51 -40.31
C GLU A 501 -49.11 -4.13 -40.50
N HIS A 502 -47.85 -4.10 -40.38
CA HIS A 502 -47.01 -3.58 -41.46
C HIS A 502 -45.57 -4.06 -41.32
N ASP A 503 -45.19 -4.84 -42.29
CA ASP A 503 -43.92 -5.43 -42.61
C ASP A 503 -42.95 -4.35 -43.17
N PRO A 504 -41.67 -4.71 -43.25
CA PRO A 504 -40.52 -3.81 -43.24
C PRO A 504 -40.07 -3.47 -44.67
N GLU A 505 -39.11 -2.68 -44.75
CA GLU A 505 -38.04 -2.56 -45.76
C GLU A 505 -37.57 -1.11 -45.85
N HIS A 506 -36.39 -0.90 -45.42
CA HIS A 506 -35.39 -0.16 -46.20
C HIS A 506 -34.02 -0.30 -45.57
N ASP A 507 -33.24 -1.14 -46.17
CA ASP A 507 -31.78 -1.16 -46.24
C ASP A 507 -31.37 -0.20 -47.40
N PRO A 508 -30.07 -0.04 -47.67
CA PRO A 508 -28.95 0.54 -46.94
C PRO A 508 -28.22 1.63 -47.76
N GLU A 509 -26.96 1.79 -47.44
CA GLU A 509 -25.90 2.46 -48.24
C GLU A 509 -25.78 3.99 -48.11
N HIS A 510 -24.77 4.37 -47.41
CA HIS A 510 -23.73 5.25 -47.95
C HIS A 510 -22.47 5.22 -47.08
N ASP A 511 -21.48 4.53 -47.62
CA ASP A 511 -20.06 4.70 -47.42
C ASP A 511 -19.54 5.76 -48.42
N PRO A 512 -18.24 6.10 -48.45
CA PRO A 512 -17.41 6.87 -47.55
C PRO A 512 -16.73 8.07 -48.26
N GLU A 513 -15.57 8.43 -47.68
CA GLU A 513 -14.47 9.24 -48.27
C GLU A 513 -14.56 10.77 -48.17
N HIS A 514 -13.64 11.32 -47.47
CA HIS A 514 -12.49 12.12 -47.93
C HIS A 514 -11.75 12.72 -46.73
N GLU A 515 -10.51 12.29 -46.58
CA GLU A 515 -9.24 13.04 -46.83
C GLU A 515 -8.99 14.21 -45.86
N GLN A 516 -7.93 13.99 -45.05
CA GLN A 516 -6.55 14.49 -45.16
C GLN A 516 -6.40 16.02 -45.03
N GLU A 517 -5.58 16.38 -44.12
CA GLU A 517 -4.32 17.15 -44.13
C GLU A 517 -4.24 18.06 -42.91
N SER A 518 -3.33 17.87 -42.12
CA SER A 518 -1.92 18.33 -41.98
C SER A 518 -1.77 19.47 -40.97
N SER A 519 -0.86 19.16 -40.10
CA SER A 519 -0.06 20.01 -39.18
C SER A 519 0.37 21.39 -39.74
N PRO A 520 0.92 22.31 -38.94
CA PRO A 520 2.11 22.03 -38.09
C PRO A 520 1.90 22.23 -36.59
#